data_230292d1e2648f3bb4b093698a7c0e9a
#
_entry.id   230292d1e2648f3bb4b093698a7c0e9a
#
_cell.length_a   1.000
_cell.length_b   1.000
_cell.length_c   1.000
_cell.angle_alpha   90.00
_cell.angle_beta   90.00
_cell.angle_gamma   90.00
#
_symmetry.space_group_name_H-M   'P 1'
#
loop_
_entity.id
_entity.type
_entity.pdbx_description
1 polymer ?
#
loop_
_entity_poly.entity_id
_entity_poly.type
_entity_poly.pdbx_seq_one_letter_code
_entity_poly.pdbx_strand_id
1 'polypeptide(L)'
;KTMGFTESVKTVFSKFATFSGRASRSEFWWFYLFNSLAWLVFSVIGSIFGSIFGGGDAGGVLAGSGIGLVLSLIYSLVAIVPTISVLVRRLHDTGRSGWHYWWCLIPIAGPIILLVFLASPSVPMDNLYGPCPTD
;
A
#
# COMPACT_ATOMS: atom_id res chain seq x y z
N LYS A 1 -18.83 -6.55 6.18
CA LYS A 1 -18.46 -7.49 5.12
C LYS A 1 -16.94 -7.43 4.87
N THR A 2 -16.30 -8.57 4.96
CA THR A 2 -14.87 -8.69 4.72
C THR A 2 -14.58 -8.77 3.22
N MET A 3 -13.70 -7.92 2.73
CA MET A 3 -13.29 -7.95 1.33
C MET A 3 -12.20 -9.00 1.09
N GLY A 4 -12.24 -9.65 -0.07
CA GLY A 4 -11.15 -10.50 -0.53
C GLY A 4 -10.04 -9.67 -1.19
N PHE A 5 -8.97 -10.36 -1.58
CA PHE A 5 -7.82 -9.73 -2.22
C PHE A 5 -8.19 -8.96 -3.49
N THR A 6 -8.85 -9.62 -4.44
CA THR A 6 -9.21 -9.00 -5.72
C THR A 6 -10.17 -7.83 -5.55
N GLU A 7 -11.18 -8.01 -4.70
CA GLU A 7 -12.15 -6.95 -4.42
C GLU A 7 -11.48 -5.73 -3.80
N SER A 8 -10.58 -5.94 -2.85
CA SER A 8 -9.85 -4.85 -2.18
C SER A 8 -9.00 -4.06 -3.17
N VAL A 9 -8.24 -4.73 -4.00
CA VAL A 9 -7.39 -4.08 -5.01
C VAL A 9 -8.23 -3.28 -5.99
N LYS A 10 -9.31 -3.87 -6.50
CA LYS A 10 -10.22 -3.16 -7.42
C LYS A 10 -10.86 -1.94 -6.76
N THR A 11 -11.28 -2.06 -5.51
CA THR A 11 -11.89 -0.96 -4.78
C THR A 11 -10.91 0.19 -4.59
N VAL A 12 -9.68 -0.11 -4.20
CA VAL A 12 -8.67 0.95 -4.00
C VAL A 12 -8.38 1.67 -5.31
N PHE A 13 -8.21 0.96 -6.42
CA PHE A 13 -7.96 1.61 -7.71
C PHE A 13 -9.19 2.34 -8.24
N SER A 14 -10.40 1.86 -7.98
CA SER A 14 -11.62 2.59 -8.36
C SER A 14 -11.78 3.90 -7.58
N LYS A 15 -11.27 3.94 -6.35
CA LYS A 15 -11.24 5.13 -5.50
C LYS A 15 -9.85 5.78 -5.52
N PHE A 16 -9.22 5.83 -6.67
CA PHE A 16 -7.83 6.21 -6.88
C PHE A 16 -7.43 7.48 -6.11
N ALA A 17 -8.22 8.53 -6.19
CA ALA A 17 -7.94 9.80 -5.54
C ALA A 17 -9.07 10.20 -4.55
N THR A 18 -9.74 9.22 -3.96
CA THR A 18 -10.82 9.47 -3.00
C THR A 18 -10.26 9.48 -1.58
N PHE A 19 -10.13 10.67 -1.02
CA PHE A 19 -9.58 10.86 0.32
C PHE A 19 -10.68 10.98 1.40
N SER A 20 -11.94 11.00 1.01
CA SER A 20 -13.09 11.02 1.91
C SER A 20 -13.62 9.61 2.11
N GLY A 21 -14.38 9.41 3.19
CA GLY A 21 -14.94 8.10 3.50
C GLY A 21 -14.03 7.26 4.38
N ARG A 22 -14.31 5.96 4.43
CA ARG A 22 -13.63 5.02 5.32
C ARG A 22 -13.18 3.80 4.54
N ALA A 23 -12.09 3.19 4.97
CA ALA A 23 -11.60 1.92 4.43
C ALA A 23 -11.51 0.88 5.54
N SER A 24 -12.00 -0.33 5.27
CA SER A 24 -11.93 -1.44 6.22
C SER A 24 -10.50 -1.97 6.35
N ARG A 25 -10.26 -2.80 7.38
CA ARG A 25 -8.96 -3.47 7.53
C ARG A 25 -8.65 -4.34 6.33
N SER A 26 -9.60 -5.11 5.84
CA SER A 26 -9.38 -5.99 4.69
C SER A 26 -9.03 -5.19 3.44
N GLU A 27 -9.70 -4.09 3.15
CA GLU A 27 -9.38 -3.23 2.01
C GLU A 27 -7.93 -2.74 2.08
N PHE A 28 -7.52 -2.21 3.23
CA PHE A 28 -6.19 -1.65 3.42
C PHE A 28 -5.10 -2.72 3.35
N TRP A 29 -5.24 -3.81 4.13
CA TRP A 29 -4.17 -4.79 4.27
C TRP A 29 -3.99 -5.65 3.03
N TRP A 30 -5.07 -5.99 2.31
CA TRP A 30 -4.94 -6.67 1.02
C TRP A 30 -4.26 -5.80 -0.01
N PHE A 31 -4.53 -4.50 -0.02
CA PHE A 31 -3.85 -3.58 -0.91
C PHE A 31 -2.37 -3.41 -0.54
N TYR A 32 -2.07 -3.38 0.75
CA TYR A 32 -0.68 -3.37 1.23
C TYR A 32 0.07 -4.62 0.74
N LEU A 33 -0.55 -5.78 0.83
CA LEU A 33 0.02 -7.03 0.30
C LEU A 33 0.22 -6.94 -1.22
N PHE A 34 -0.75 -6.41 -1.94
CA PHE A 34 -0.64 -6.21 -3.39
C PHE A 34 0.58 -5.34 -3.75
N ASN A 35 0.76 -4.22 -3.07
CA ASN A 35 1.93 -3.35 -3.29
C ASN A 35 3.24 -4.10 -3.03
N SER A 36 3.30 -4.87 -1.95
CA SER A 36 4.49 -5.67 -1.61
C SER A 36 4.80 -6.71 -2.68
N LEU A 37 3.77 -7.39 -3.18
CA LEU A 37 3.91 -8.39 -4.25
C LEU A 37 4.33 -7.74 -5.56
N ALA A 38 3.84 -6.54 -5.88
CA ALA A 38 4.23 -5.82 -7.08
C ALA A 38 5.74 -5.49 -7.05
N TRP A 39 6.24 -5.02 -5.92
CA TRP A 39 7.67 -4.77 -5.75
C TRP A 39 8.49 -6.04 -5.92
N LEU A 40 8.05 -7.15 -5.33
CA LEU A 40 8.72 -8.43 -5.47
C LEU A 40 8.76 -8.90 -6.92
N VAL A 41 7.63 -8.82 -7.63
CA VAL A 41 7.54 -9.23 -9.03
C VAL A 41 8.49 -8.41 -9.91
N PHE A 42 8.52 -7.11 -9.75
CA PHE A 42 9.42 -6.27 -10.53
C PHE A 42 10.90 -6.57 -10.23
N SER A 43 11.23 -6.83 -8.97
CA SER A 43 12.59 -7.21 -8.59
C SER A 43 13.01 -8.53 -9.23
N VAL A 44 12.13 -9.53 -9.21
CA VAL A 44 12.39 -10.84 -9.82
C VAL A 44 12.53 -10.71 -11.34
N ILE A 45 11.64 -9.96 -11.99
CA ILE A 45 11.72 -9.73 -13.44
C ILE A 45 13.06 -9.07 -13.79
N GLY A 46 13.46 -8.04 -13.07
CA GLY A 46 14.74 -7.37 -13.29
C GLY A 46 15.94 -8.33 -13.16
N SER A 47 15.93 -9.16 -12.11
CA SER A 47 17.00 -10.15 -11.89
C SER A 47 17.06 -11.19 -13.01
N ILE A 48 15.90 -11.67 -13.47
CA ILE A 48 15.83 -12.63 -14.58
C ILE A 48 16.39 -12.01 -15.86
N PHE A 49 15.96 -10.79 -16.21
CA PHE A 49 16.50 -10.08 -17.37
C PHE A 49 18.02 -9.89 -17.28
N GLY A 50 18.50 -9.48 -16.12
CA GLY A 50 19.94 -9.33 -15.89
C GLY A 50 20.71 -10.63 -16.06
N SER A 51 20.18 -11.73 -15.56
CA SER A 51 20.81 -13.05 -15.72
C SER A 51 20.83 -13.53 -17.16
N ILE A 52 19.76 -13.32 -17.91
CA ILE A 52 19.65 -13.80 -19.30
C ILE A 52 20.47 -12.91 -20.25
N PHE A 53 20.33 -11.60 -20.18
CA PHE A 53 20.91 -10.67 -21.14
C PHE A 53 22.27 -10.11 -20.69
N GLY A 54 22.61 -10.25 -19.41
CA GLY A 54 23.87 -9.80 -18.84
C GLY A 54 24.94 -10.89 -18.77
N GLY A 55 24.72 -12.06 -19.38
CA GLY A 55 25.69 -13.14 -19.41
C GLY A 55 25.73 -14.03 -18.17
N GLY A 56 24.80 -13.89 -17.27
CA GLY A 56 24.65 -14.73 -16.07
C GLY A 56 25.68 -14.47 -14.98
N ASP A 57 26.45 -13.40 -15.07
CA ASP A 57 27.44 -13.04 -14.06
C ASP A 57 26.89 -12.06 -13.03
N ALA A 58 27.71 -11.71 -12.03
CA ALA A 58 27.31 -10.78 -10.98
C ALA A 58 26.99 -9.37 -11.51
N GLY A 59 27.70 -8.93 -12.55
CA GLY A 59 27.45 -7.65 -13.20
C GLY A 59 26.10 -7.61 -13.89
N GLY A 60 25.71 -8.69 -14.56
CA GLY A 60 24.41 -8.83 -15.19
C GLY A 60 23.27 -8.85 -14.17
N VAL A 61 23.44 -9.58 -13.07
CA VAL A 61 22.45 -9.60 -11.97
C VAL A 61 22.29 -8.21 -11.37
N LEU A 62 23.40 -7.49 -11.16
CA LEU A 62 23.37 -6.15 -10.61
C LEU A 62 22.63 -5.17 -11.55
N ALA A 63 22.90 -5.24 -12.86
CA ALA A 63 22.20 -4.42 -13.85
C ALA A 63 20.70 -4.74 -13.90
N GLY A 64 20.33 -6.02 -13.82
CA GLY A 64 18.95 -6.46 -13.76
C GLY A 64 18.24 -5.98 -12.49
N SER A 65 18.94 -5.96 -11.36
CA SER A 65 18.39 -5.41 -10.11
C SER A 65 18.11 -3.91 -10.26
N GLY A 66 18.96 -3.18 -10.99
CA GLY A 66 18.72 -1.78 -11.31
C GLY A 66 17.46 -1.58 -12.17
N ILE A 67 17.24 -2.46 -13.17
CA ILE A 67 16.02 -2.44 -13.99
C ILE A 67 14.79 -2.71 -13.12
N GLY A 68 14.86 -3.71 -12.25
CA GLY A 68 13.77 -4.03 -11.32
C GLY A 68 13.44 -2.85 -10.39
N LEU A 69 14.47 -2.16 -9.89
CA LEU A 69 14.28 -0.97 -9.07
C LEU A 69 13.57 0.14 -9.85
N VAL A 70 13.99 0.40 -11.09
CA VAL A 70 13.35 1.43 -11.94
C VAL A 70 11.88 1.10 -12.17
N LEU A 71 11.56 -0.16 -12.50
CA LEU A 71 10.18 -0.60 -12.69
C LEU A 71 9.35 -0.43 -11.40
N SER A 72 9.91 -0.78 -10.26
CA SER A 72 9.26 -0.62 -8.96
C SER A 72 9.01 0.85 -8.64
N LEU A 73 9.95 1.73 -8.95
CA LEU A 73 9.80 3.17 -8.75
C LEU A 73 8.71 3.76 -9.65
N ILE A 74 8.65 3.34 -10.91
CA ILE A 74 7.59 3.76 -11.83
C ILE A 74 6.22 3.31 -11.30
N TYR A 75 6.10 2.06 -10.88
CA TYR A 75 4.87 1.58 -10.26
C TYR A 75 4.50 2.41 -9.03
N SER A 76 5.48 2.72 -8.17
CA SER A 76 5.23 3.50 -6.95
C SER A 76 4.74 4.91 -7.26
N LEU A 77 5.24 5.55 -8.32
CA LEU A 77 4.75 6.87 -8.74
C LEU A 77 3.28 6.79 -9.18
N VAL A 78 2.89 5.72 -9.87
CA VAL A 78 1.50 5.52 -10.25
C VAL A 78 0.64 5.19 -9.03
N ALA A 79 1.14 4.38 -8.11
CA ALA A 79 0.40 3.87 -6.97
C ALA A 79 0.42 4.81 -5.76
N ILE A 80 1.18 5.91 -5.79
CA ILE A 80 1.32 6.79 -4.63
C ILE A 80 -0.02 7.40 -4.21
N VAL A 81 -0.82 7.86 -5.17
CA VAL A 81 -2.11 8.49 -4.88
C VAL A 81 -3.10 7.48 -4.30
N PRO A 82 -3.36 6.31 -4.91
CA PRO A 82 -4.27 5.33 -4.31
C PRO A 82 -3.76 4.79 -2.97
N THR A 83 -2.44 4.68 -2.79
CA THR A 83 -1.86 4.24 -1.52
C THR A 83 -2.16 5.24 -0.41
N ILE A 84 -1.94 6.52 -0.65
CA ILE A 84 -2.23 7.57 0.33
C ILE A 84 -3.74 7.66 0.55
N SER A 85 -4.56 7.55 -0.49
CA SER A 85 -6.01 7.64 -0.35
C SER A 85 -6.58 6.52 0.52
N VAL A 86 -6.14 5.28 0.33
CA VAL A 86 -6.60 4.17 1.17
C VAL A 86 -6.09 4.29 2.60
N LEU A 87 -4.88 4.80 2.78
CA LEU A 87 -4.31 5.03 4.11
C LEU A 87 -5.10 6.09 4.87
N VAL A 88 -5.42 7.20 4.24
CA VAL A 88 -6.25 8.26 4.84
C VAL A 88 -7.64 7.73 5.16
N ARG A 89 -8.26 7.00 4.25
CA ARG A 89 -9.57 6.39 4.49
C ARG A 89 -9.51 5.37 5.63
N ARG A 90 -8.40 4.67 5.76
CA ARG A 90 -8.20 3.72 6.88
C ARG A 90 -8.07 4.44 8.21
N LEU A 91 -7.36 5.57 8.26
CA LEU A 91 -7.31 6.39 9.47
C LEU A 91 -8.69 6.94 9.84
N HIS A 92 -9.48 7.36 8.84
CA HIS A 92 -10.85 7.79 9.06
C HIS A 92 -11.71 6.68 9.68
N ASP A 93 -11.50 5.44 9.25
CA ASP A 93 -12.24 4.30 9.75
C ASP A 93 -11.99 4.04 11.25
N THR A 94 -10.81 4.42 11.75
CA THR A 94 -10.49 4.33 13.17
C THR A 94 -10.85 5.62 13.93
N GLY A 95 -11.54 6.55 13.29
CA GLY A 95 -11.94 7.82 13.90
C GLY A 95 -10.86 8.89 13.92
N ARG A 96 -9.78 8.70 13.18
CA ARG A 96 -8.65 9.64 13.14
C ARG A 96 -8.61 10.38 11.80
N SER A 97 -8.08 11.61 11.81
CA SER A 97 -7.89 12.37 10.57
C SER A 97 -6.65 11.87 9.81
N GLY A 98 -6.60 12.19 8.52
CA GLY A 98 -5.44 11.85 7.69
C GLY A 98 -4.12 12.47 8.16
N TRP A 99 -4.18 13.52 8.94
CA TRP A 99 -2.99 14.15 9.51
C TRP A 99 -2.19 13.22 10.43
N HIS A 100 -2.79 12.16 10.95
CA HIS A 100 -2.08 11.14 11.75
C HIS A 100 -1.04 10.37 10.92
N TYR A 101 -1.06 10.47 9.60
CA TYR A 101 -0.01 9.92 8.75
C TYR A 101 1.37 10.49 9.10
N TRP A 102 1.44 11.74 9.55
CA TRP A 102 2.71 12.41 9.87
C TRP A 102 3.45 11.79 11.06
N TRP A 103 2.83 10.87 11.80
CA TRP A 103 3.55 10.08 12.80
C TRP A 103 4.74 9.34 12.21
N CYS A 104 4.71 9.01 10.92
CA CYS A 104 5.82 8.29 10.27
C CYS A 104 7.12 9.10 10.25
N LEU A 105 7.08 10.41 10.50
CA LEU A 105 8.27 11.26 10.57
C LEU A 105 9.04 11.12 11.88
N ILE A 106 8.42 10.54 12.92
CA ILE A 106 9.11 10.27 14.20
C ILE A 106 9.90 8.97 14.03
N PRO A 107 11.25 9.00 14.14
CA PRO A 107 12.05 7.79 13.98
C PRO A 107 11.65 6.69 14.96
N ILE A 108 11.58 5.46 14.49
CA ILE A 108 11.30 4.22 15.25
C ILE A 108 9.88 4.20 15.83
N ALA A 109 9.51 5.13 16.73
CA ALA A 109 8.22 5.14 17.40
C ALA A 109 7.06 5.47 16.45
N GLY A 110 7.27 6.40 15.51
CA GLY A 110 6.22 6.90 14.61
C GLY A 110 5.61 5.82 13.73
N PRO A 111 6.41 5.07 12.95
CA PRO A 111 5.88 3.97 12.14
C PRO A 111 5.15 2.92 12.96
N ILE A 112 5.62 2.60 14.16
CA ILE A 112 4.96 1.63 15.06
C ILE A 112 3.60 2.16 15.50
N ILE A 113 3.51 3.43 15.89
CA ILE A 113 2.25 4.07 16.28
C ILE A 113 1.27 4.06 15.10
N LEU A 114 1.75 4.41 13.91
CA LEU A 114 0.92 4.41 12.71
C LEU A 114 0.39 3.01 12.39
N LEU A 115 1.23 1.98 12.49
CA LEU A 115 0.80 0.59 12.29
C LEU A 115 -0.27 0.19 13.28
N VAL A 116 -0.16 0.59 14.54
CA VAL A 116 -1.18 0.31 15.56
C VAL A 116 -2.50 0.96 15.15
N PHE A 117 -2.49 2.21 14.67
CA PHE A 117 -3.70 2.87 14.21
C PHE A 117 -4.32 2.14 13.02
N LEU A 118 -3.51 1.75 12.05
CA LEU A 118 -3.98 1.08 10.83
C LEU A 118 -4.54 -0.32 11.12
N ALA A 119 -4.02 -1.00 12.13
CA ALA A 119 -4.47 -2.33 12.54
C ALA A 119 -5.62 -2.29 13.54
N SER A 120 -5.97 -1.13 14.08
CA SER A 120 -7.06 -0.97 15.03
C SER A 120 -8.41 -1.34 14.40
N PRO A 121 -9.37 -1.86 15.19
CA PRO A 121 -10.68 -2.16 14.65
C PRO A 121 -11.41 -0.90 14.19
N SER A 122 -12.30 -1.07 13.22
CA SER A 122 -13.17 0.01 12.75
C SER A 122 -14.04 0.52 13.89
N VAL A 123 -14.28 1.82 13.91
CA VAL A 123 -15.31 2.39 14.80
C VAL A 123 -16.65 1.75 14.38
N PRO A 124 -17.35 1.05 15.29
CA PRO A 124 -18.50 0.22 14.92
C PRO A 124 -19.75 1.02 14.52
N MET A 125 -19.73 2.32 14.69
CA MET A 125 -20.83 3.22 14.34
C MET A 125 -20.38 4.17 13.23
N ASP A 126 -21.35 4.83 12.60
CA ASP A 126 -21.06 5.94 11.70
C ASP A 126 -20.27 7.01 12.46
N ASN A 127 -19.28 7.61 11.81
CA ASN A 127 -18.50 8.69 12.38
C ASN A 127 -18.48 9.89 11.44
N LEU A 128 -17.65 10.90 11.76
CA LEU A 128 -17.53 12.10 10.93
C LEU A 128 -17.18 11.83 9.47
N TYR A 129 -16.63 10.66 9.18
CA TYR A 129 -16.10 10.32 7.86
C TYR A 129 -17.01 9.39 7.07
N GLY A 130 -18.14 8.98 7.63
CA GLY A 130 -19.14 8.20 6.92
C GLY A 130 -19.57 6.93 7.65
N PRO A 131 -20.38 6.09 6.95
CA PRO A 131 -20.88 4.85 7.53
C PRO A 131 -19.78 3.83 7.73
N CYS A 132 -19.96 2.96 8.73
CA CYS A 132 -19.03 1.89 9.03
C CYS A 132 -18.95 0.90 7.87
N PRO A 133 -17.74 0.57 7.37
CA PRO A 133 -17.57 -0.41 6.28
C PRO A 133 -17.58 -1.84 6.79
N THR A 134 -18.37 -2.22 7.69
CA THR A 134 -18.64 -3.60 8.16
C THR A 134 -17.49 -4.61 7.97
N ASP A 135 -16.40 -4.44 8.69
CA ASP A 135 -15.29 -5.37 8.63
C ASP A 135 -14.73 -5.69 10.02
#